data_b7f9a21533d5dd23c87a41f14ab2950a
#
_entry.id   b7f9a21533d5dd23c87a41f14ab2950a
#
_cell.length_a   1.000
_cell.length_b   1.000
_cell.length_c   1.000
_cell.angle_alpha   90.00
_cell.angle_beta   90.00
_cell.angle_gamma   90.00
#
_symmetry.space_group_name_H-M   'P 1'
#
loop_
_entity.id
_entity.type
_entity.pdbx_description
1 polymer ?
#
loop_
_entity_poly.entity_id
_entity_poly.type
_entity_poly.pdbx_seq_one_letter_code
_entity_poly.pdbx_strand_id
1 'polypeptide(L)'
;MKNNLQFIKRLTQELEVLENLIESETLEDFGRIGAEQEFCILDNNFRANPINKKILKPISKEGFVTEIAKFNMELNVEPLSINKTCLRKLENTLLKKIKIVRNYAEKYDSKVILTGILP
;
A
#
# COMPACT_ATOMS: atom_id res chain seq x y z
N MET A 1 -29.65 -15.45 -11.20
CA MET A 1 -29.04 -16.66 -11.82
C MET A 1 -28.12 -16.33 -13.01
N LYS A 2 -28.47 -15.49 -14.00
CA LYS A 2 -27.59 -15.16 -15.14
C LYS A 2 -26.23 -14.58 -14.75
N ASN A 3 -26.15 -13.73 -13.73
CA ASN A 3 -24.88 -13.13 -13.26
C ASN A 3 -23.89 -14.15 -12.68
N ASN A 4 -24.39 -15.19 -11.99
CA ASN A 4 -23.52 -16.23 -11.45
C ASN A 4 -22.87 -17.09 -12.54
N LEU A 5 -23.61 -17.42 -13.60
CA LEU A 5 -23.05 -18.18 -14.72
C LEU A 5 -21.97 -17.40 -15.47
N GLN A 6 -22.16 -16.10 -15.65
CA GLN A 6 -21.16 -15.24 -16.28
C GLN A 6 -19.91 -15.08 -15.41
N PHE A 7 -20.09 -14.96 -14.11
CA PHE A 7 -18.99 -14.93 -13.14
C PHE A 7 -18.17 -16.22 -13.18
N ILE A 8 -18.84 -17.37 -13.06
CA ILE A 8 -18.17 -18.68 -13.10
C ILE A 8 -17.41 -18.87 -14.42
N LYS A 9 -18.01 -18.51 -15.56
CA LYS A 9 -17.33 -18.60 -16.85
C LYS A 9 -16.03 -17.77 -16.90
N ARG A 10 -16.07 -16.52 -16.40
CA ARG A 10 -14.88 -15.67 -16.32
C ARG A 10 -13.83 -16.26 -15.39
N LEU A 11 -14.23 -16.71 -14.21
CA LEU A 11 -13.34 -17.33 -13.24
C LEU A 11 -12.62 -18.55 -13.85
N THR A 12 -13.35 -19.42 -14.57
CA THR A 12 -12.74 -20.57 -15.24
C THR A 12 -11.72 -20.12 -16.28
N GLN A 13 -12.02 -19.11 -17.10
CA GLN A 13 -11.08 -18.57 -18.09
C GLN A 13 -9.82 -17.95 -17.44
N GLU A 14 -9.98 -17.25 -16.32
CA GLU A 14 -8.86 -16.67 -15.57
C GLU A 14 -7.98 -17.74 -14.93
N LEU A 15 -8.58 -18.84 -14.46
CA LEU A 15 -7.84 -20.00 -13.94
C LEU A 15 -7.01 -20.68 -15.04
N GLU A 16 -7.58 -20.89 -16.23
CA GLU A 16 -6.84 -21.43 -17.38
C GLU A 16 -5.65 -20.53 -17.76
N VAL A 17 -5.81 -19.22 -17.72
CA VAL A 17 -4.70 -18.28 -17.97
C VAL A 17 -3.62 -18.40 -16.91
N LEU A 18 -4.00 -18.54 -15.64
CA LEU A 18 -3.05 -18.70 -14.52
C LEU A 18 -2.29 -20.04 -14.64
N GLU A 19 -2.98 -21.13 -14.94
CA GLU A 19 -2.37 -22.44 -15.18
C GLU A 19 -1.32 -22.36 -16.31
N ASN A 20 -1.68 -21.75 -17.45
CA ASN A 20 -0.76 -21.54 -18.57
C ASN A 20 0.46 -20.69 -18.19
N LEU A 21 0.29 -19.65 -17.35
CA LEU A 21 1.40 -18.83 -16.85
C LEU A 21 2.36 -19.64 -15.97
N ILE A 22 1.84 -20.52 -15.12
CA ILE A 22 2.64 -21.39 -14.27
C ILE A 22 3.40 -22.43 -15.13
N GLU A 23 2.70 -23.07 -16.07
CA GLU A 23 3.29 -24.11 -16.93
C GLU A 23 4.32 -23.56 -17.93
N SER A 24 4.16 -22.29 -18.34
CA SER A 24 5.09 -21.66 -19.29
C SER A 24 6.42 -21.25 -18.71
N GLU A 25 6.64 -21.45 -17.37
CA GLU A 25 7.84 -21.02 -16.64
C GLU A 25 8.22 -19.54 -16.84
N THR A 26 7.23 -18.69 -17.18
CA THR A 26 7.45 -17.26 -17.40
C THR A 26 7.50 -16.46 -16.10
N LEU A 27 7.14 -17.08 -14.97
CA LEU A 27 7.22 -16.47 -13.65
C LEU A 27 8.65 -16.56 -13.13
N GLU A 28 9.34 -15.43 -13.11
CA GLU A 28 10.73 -15.34 -12.64
C GLU A 28 10.77 -14.94 -11.14
N ASP A 29 11.65 -15.59 -10.37
CA ASP A 29 12.03 -15.14 -9.04
C ASP A 29 13.17 -14.13 -9.13
N PHE A 30 12.82 -12.86 -9.01
CA PHE A 30 13.80 -11.76 -9.03
C PHE A 30 14.60 -11.61 -7.74
N GLY A 31 14.35 -12.45 -6.72
CA GLY A 31 15.02 -12.35 -5.43
C GLY A 31 14.90 -10.96 -4.80
N ARG A 32 13.71 -10.35 -4.86
CA ARG A 32 13.41 -9.01 -4.34
C ARG A 32 12.35 -9.06 -3.26
N ILE A 33 12.40 -8.11 -2.34
CA ILE A 33 11.39 -7.87 -1.31
C ILE A 33 10.91 -6.43 -1.40
N GLY A 34 9.61 -6.22 -1.46
CA GLY A 34 8.94 -4.93 -1.33
C GLY A 34 8.18 -4.84 -0.02
N ALA A 35 7.65 -3.67 0.26
CA ALA A 35 6.71 -3.44 1.36
C ALA A 35 5.72 -2.35 1.00
N GLU A 36 4.50 -2.55 1.45
CA GLU A 36 3.42 -1.58 1.45
C GLU A 36 3.04 -1.31 2.90
N GLN A 37 2.78 -0.05 3.23
CA GLN A 37 2.34 0.34 4.56
C GLN A 37 1.16 1.28 4.46
N GLU A 38 0.04 0.83 4.99
CA GLU A 38 -1.16 1.66 5.11
C GLU A 38 -1.13 2.53 6.36
N PHE A 39 -1.78 3.69 6.24
CA PHE A 39 -1.92 4.67 7.31
C PHE A 39 -3.35 5.20 7.37
N CYS A 40 -3.82 5.44 8.60
CA CYS A 40 -5.04 6.20 8.83
C CYS A 40 -4.71 7.59 9.35
N ILE A 41 -5.42 8.60 8.83
CA ILE A 41 -5.30 10.00 9.23
C ILE A 41 -6.41 10.31 10.23
N LEU A 42 -6.03 10.81 11.40
CA LEU A 42 -6.93 11.20 12.47
C LEU A 42 -6.82 12.71 12.75
N ASP A 43 -7.92 13.31 13.18
CA ASP A 43 -7.92 14.63 13.80
C ASP A 43 -7.44 14.58 15.26
N ASN A 44 -7.44 15.74 15.93
CA ASN A 44 -7.06 15.84 17.33
C ASN A 44 -8.03 15.15 18.31
N ASN A 45 -9.24 14.84 17.86
CA ASN A 45 -10.25 14.08 18.63
C ASN A 45 -10.20 12.58 18.34
N PHE A 46 -9.15 12.13 17.65
CA PHE A 46 -8.97 10.74 17.23
C PHE A 46 -10.07 10.20 16.30
N ARG A 47 -10.70 11.08 15.50
CA ARG A 47 -11.66 10.72 14.47
C ARG A 47 -11.01 10.72 13.09
N ALA A 48 -11.53 9.91 12.18
CA ALA A 48 -11.06 9.86 10.79
C ALA A 48 -11.08 11.25 10.13
N ASN A 49 -9.94 11.72 9.65
CA ASN A 49 -9.80 13.03 8.98
C ASN A 49 -9.59 12.85 7.46
N PRO A 50 -10.57 13.23 6.61
CA PRO A 50 -10.57 12.95 5.17
C PRO A 50 -9.70 13.93 4.36
N ILE A 51 -8.42 14.07 4.69
CA ILE A 51 -7.49 15.05 4.09
C ILE A 51 -6.27 14.42 3.38
N ASN A 52 -6.32 13.13 3.03
CA ASN A 52 -5.18 12.44 2.40
C ASN A 52 -4.58 13.22 1.22
N LYS A 53 -5.40 13.77 0.30
CA LYS A 53 -4.90 14.54 -0.84
C LYS A 53 -4.12 15.79 -0.44
N LYS A 54 -4.47 16.44 0.69
CA LYS A 54 -3.74 17.61 1.18
C LYS A 54 -2.34 17.22 1.69
N ILE A 55 -2.27 16.11 2.44
CA ILE A 55 -1.00 15.58 2.96
C ILE A 55 -0.14 15.05 1.82
N LEU A 56 -0.72 14.32 0.86
CA LEU A 56 0.01 13.67 -0.22
C LEU A 56 0.59 14.66 -1.24
N LYS A 57 -0.08 15.77 -1.52
CA LYS A 57 0.35 16.73 -2.54
C LYS A 57 1.83 17.11 -2.44
N PRO A 58 2.39 17.49 -1.27
CA PRO A 58 3.81 17.84 -1.13
C PRO A 58 4.76 16.64 -1.09
N ILE A 59 4.27 15.43 -0.85
CA ILE A 59 5.09 14.21 -0.72
C ILE A 59 4.80 13.16 -1.79
N SER A 60 4.17 13.56 -2.90
CA SER A 60 3.76 12.65 -3.98
C SER A 60 4.91 11.88 -4.62
N LYS A 61 6.15 12.40 -4.55
CA LYS A 61 7.36 11.75 -5.07
C LYS A 61 8.01 10.78 -4.09
N GLU A 62 7.48 10.66 -2.90
CA GLU A 62 8.05 9.85 -1.81
C GLU A 62 7.51 8.41 -1.75
N GLY A 63 6.71 8.00 -2.74
CA GLY A 63 6.10 6.66 -2.81
C GLY A 63 4.74 6.55 -2.12
N PHE A 64 4.17 7.68 -1.64
CA PHE A 64 2.84 7.69 -1.04
C PHE A 64 1.73 7.83 -2.09
N VAL A 65 0.66 7.06 -1.91
CA VAL A 65 -0.54 7.06 -2.77
C VAL A 65 -1.83 7.18 -1.95
N THR A 66 -2.92 7.50 -2.64
CA THR A 66 -4.25 7.50 -2.00
C THR A 66 -4.79 6.09 -1.95
N GLU A 67 -5.53 5.79 -0.87
CA GLU A 67 -6.37 4.64 -0.73
C GLU A 67 -7.85 4.96 -0.97
N ILE A 68 -8.73 3.94 -0.89
CA ILE A 68 -10.17 4.03 -1.14
C ILE A 68 -10.81 5.12 -0.27
N ALA A 69 -10.49 5.14 1.03
CA ALA A 69 -11.04 6.13 1.93
C ALA A 69 -10.19 7.41 1.94
N LYS A 70 -10.85 8.57 2.02
CA LYS A 70 -10.18 9.89 2.04
C LYS A 70 -9.33 10.14 3.30
N PHE A 71 -9.43 9.29 4.30
CA PHE A 71 -8.62 9.31 5.51
C PHE A 71 -7.52 8.23 5.52
N ASN A 72 -7.43 7.42 4.45
CA ASN A 72 -6.38 6.42 4.29
C ASN A 72 -5.38 6.86 3.22
N MET A 73 -4.15 6.40 3.37
CA MET A 73 -3.09 6.50 2.38
C MET A 73 -2.15 5.33 2.55
N GLU A 74 -1.40 5.03 1.52
CA GLU A 74 -0.45 3.94 1.47
C GLU A 74 0.93 4.44 1.06
N LEU A 75 1.95 3.79 1.57
CA LEU A 75 3.34 3.94 1.16
C LEU A 75 3.76 2.67 0.42
N ASN A 76 4.17 2.83 -0.82
CA ASN A 76 4.81 1.78 -1.60
C ASN A 76 6.33 1.98 -1.54
N VAL A 77 7.04 0.99 -1.01
CA VAL A 77 8.51 1.02 -0.92
C VAL A 77 9.09 0.30 -2.12
N GLU A 78 10.06 0.94 -2.79
CA GLU A 78 10.79 0.33 -3.90
C GLU A 78 11.38 -1.03 -3.50
N PRO A 79 11.23 -2.06 -4.32
CA PRO A 79 11.73 -3.39 -4.00
C PRO A 79 13.24 -3.42 -3.83
N LEU A 80 13.69 -4.10 -2.79
CA LEU A 80 15.11 -4.31 -2.47
C LEU A 80 15.52 -5.73 -2.85
N SER A 81 16.72 -5.90 -3.37
CA SER A 81 17.30 -7.24 -3.55
C SER A 81 17.47 -7.94 -2.21
N ILE A 82 17.04 -9.20 -2.14
CA ILE A 82 17.17 -10.03 -0.93
C ILE A 82 18.66 -10.31 -0.69
N ASN A 83 19.18 -9.76 0.40
CA ASN A 83 20.55 -9.98 0.87
C ASN A 83 20.61 -9.86 2.40
N LYS A 84 21.80 -10.05 2.99
CA LYS A 84 21.99 -10.04 4.45
C LYS A 84 21.49 -8.78 5.16
N THR A 85 21.36 -7.65 4.47
CA THR A 85 20.99 -6.36 5.06
C THR A 85 19.65 -5.81 4.58
N CYS A 86 18.94 -6.52 3.71
CA CYS A 86 17.71 -6.00 3.06
C CYS A 86 16.62 -5.64 4.06
N LEU A 87 16.37 -6.45 5.08
CA LEU A 87 15.34 -6.15 6.09
C LEU A 87 15.68 -4.91 6.91
N ARG A 88 16.95 -4.71 7.28
CA ARG A 88 17.38 -3.51 7.99
C ARG A 88 17.25 -2.24 7.11
N LYS A 89 17.56 -2.37 5.82
CA LYS A 89 17.35 -1.26 4.87
C LYS A 89 15.87 -0.94 4.72
N LEU A 90 15.02 -1.97 4.64
CA LEU A 90 13.58 -1.82 4.56
C LEU A 90 13.02 -1.11 5.80
N GLU A 91 13.38 -1.57 7.00
CA GLU A 91 13.02 -0.96 8.27
C GLU A 91 13.41 0.54 8.30
N ASN A 92 14.66 0.85 7.99
CA ASN A 92 15.14 2.23 7.98
C ASN A 92 14.38 3.10 6.98
N THR A 93 14.03 2.56 5.81
CA THR A 93 13.23 3.26 4.81
C THR A 93 11.83 3.53 5.32
N LEU A 94 11.15 2.54 5.89
CA LEU A 94 9.83 2.69 6.48
C LEU A 94 9.83 3.73 7.60
N LEU A 95 10.76 3.66 8.55
CA LEU A 95 10.87 4.62 9.65
C LEU A 95 11.09 6.06 9.15
N LYS A 96 11.94 6.25 8.14
CA LYS A 96 12.17 7.55 7.51
C LYS A 96 10.89 8.09 6.86
N LYS A 97 10.18 7.26 6.11
CA LYS A 97 8.93 7.64 5.42
C LYS A 97 7.80 7.93 6.42
N ILE A 98 7.66 7.13 7.48
CA ILE A 98 6.71 7.39 8.57
C ILE A 98 6.97 8.77 9.19
N LYS A 99 8.22 9.14 9.42
CA LYS A 99 8.56 10.47 9.95
C LYS A 99 8.16 11.59 8.99
N ILE A 100 8.38 11.41 7.68
CA ILE A 100 7.97 12.39 6.66
C ILE A 100 6.46 12.61 6.71
N VAL A 101 5.67 11.56 6.62
CA VAL A 101 4.21 11.68 6.57
C VAL A 101 3.63 12.27 7.87
N ARG A 102 4.19 11.93 9.02
CA ARG A 102 3.79 12.52 10.32
C ARG A 102 4.05 14.02 10.36
N ASN A 103 5.23 14.47 9.96
CA ASN A 103 5.56 15.89 9.91
C ASN A 103 4.63 16.69 8.99
N TYR A 104 4.13 16.08 7.90
CA TYR A 104 3.16 16.73 7.02
C TYR A 104 1.74 16.71 7.58
N ALA A 105 1.34 15.65 8.26
CA ALA A 105 0.04 15.57 8.93
C ALA A 105 -0.09 16.62 10.05
N GLU A 106 0.96 16.82 10.84
CA GLU A 106 1.02 17.82 11.90
C GLU A 106 0.73 19.24 11.43
N LYS A 107 1.11 19.59 10.18
CA LYS A 107 0.79 20.91 9.58
C LYS A 107 -0.71 21.14 9.39
N TYR A 108 -1.51 20.12 9.50
CA TYR A 108 -2.97 20.13 9.35
C TYR A 108 -3.67 19.67 10.65
N ASP A 109 -3.01 19.83 11.79
CA ASP A 109 -3.53 19.41 13.09
C ASP A 109 -4.03 17.94 13.07
N SER A 110 -3.26 17.09 12.40
CA SER A 110 -3.63 15.69 12.18
C SER A 110 -2.53 14.74 12.64
N LYS A 111 -2.95 13.54 12.97
CA LYS A 111 -2.07 12.43 13.36
C LYS A 111 -2.15 11.32 12.32
N VAL A 112 -1.04 10.61 12.14
CA VAL A 112 -0.97 9.42 11.30
C VAL A 112 -0.69 8.22 12.17
N ILE A 113 -1.56 7.23 12.08
CA ILE A 113 -1.44 5.97 12.82
C ILE A 113 -1.33 4.79 11.86
N LEU A 114 -0.65 3.75 12.34
CA LEU A 114 -0.52 2.47 11.65
C LEU A 114 -1.55 1.51 12.27
N THR A 115 -2.66 1.36 11.59
CA THR A 115 -3.73 0.41 11.96
C THR A 115 -4.38 -0.09 10.69
N GLY A 116 -4.85 -1.31 10.68
CA GLY A 116 -5.47 -1.89 9.49
C GLY A 116 -6.84 -1.26 9.20
N ILE A 117 -7.67 -1.11 10.23
CA ILE A 117 -9.04 -0.57 10.09
C ILE A 117 -9.33 0.35 11.27
N LEU A 118 -9.97 1.49 10.99
CA LEU A 118 -10.56 2.33 12.03
C LEU A 118 -11.93 1.77 12.43
N PRO A 119 -12.29 1.81 13.72
CA PRO A 119 -13.59 1.40 14.20
C PRO A 119 -14.71 2.33 13.70
#